data_22b797778f288b33bbcb6057702b43e8
#
_entry.id   22b797778f288b33bbcb6057702b43e8
#
_cell.length_a   1.000
_cell.length_b   1.000
_cell.length_c   1.000
_cell.angle_alpha   90.00
_cell.angle_beta   90.00
_cell.angle_gamma   90.00
#
_symmetry.space_group_name_H-M   'P 1'
#
loop_
_entity.id
_entity.type
_entity.pdbx_description
1 polymer ?
#
loop_
_entity_poly.entity_id
_entity_poly.type
_entity_poly.pdbx_seq_one_letter_code
_entity_poly.pdbx_strand_id
1 'polypeptide(L)'
;MADVKKRATREGMGEEIVLLGEENRNVVVIDADLGSSCKTDAFKKALPDQYYNLGIAEQNCAGVAAGMATCGKIPVVVTYAAFGSMRMCEMVRQEICYPKLNVKLICSHGGLTPDGDGASHQTVEDLAIMRSIPNMTVIVPADYVAAKKLVRKAVEMDGPVYMRFTRNAVPILYEEDDNDFEIGRAKKLADGTDVSIISIGDTVRLALEAQEILAAKGISAEVLDMHTIKPMDEEAVKESIRKTGKIITIEDHSVINGLGSAVADIMAQEGAGILRKIGVQDTFGETAPYDRLMEKHGITTEALVQCAEELAK
;
A
#
# COMPACT_ATOMS: atom_id res chain seq x y z
N MET A 1 -0.38 -29.05 2.66
CA MET A 1 0.01 -27.67 2.29
C MET A 1 1.27 -27.37 3.07
N ALA A 2 2.36 -26.95 2.42
CA ALA A 2 3.55 -26.50 3.13
C ALA A 2 3.16 -25.33 4.04
N ASP A 3 3.81 -25.24 5.21
CA ASP A 3 3.56 -24.18 6.19
C ASP A 3 4.07 -22.86 5.58
N VAL A 4 3.16 -22.09 4.95
CA VAL A 4 3.52 -20.84 4.27
C VAL A 4 3.89 -19.82 5.34
N LYS A 5 5.14 -19.37 5.33
CA LYS A 5 5.63 -18.36 6.27
C LYS A 5 4.82 -17.07 6.10
N LYS A 6 4.25 -16.56 7.19
CA LYS A 6 3.45 -15.32 7.20
C LYS A 6 4.10 -14.28 8.10
N ARG A 7 4.16 -13.04 7.64
CA ARG A 7 4.63 -11.88 8.42
C ARG A 7 3.84 -10.64 8.03
N ALA A 8 3.65 -9.72 8.97
CA ALA A 8 3.00 -8.45 8.68
C ALA A 8 3.94 -7.49 7.92
N THR A 9 3.42 -6.72 6.97
CA THR A 9 4.23 -5.75 6.22
C THR A 9 4.84 -4.69 7.15
N ARG A 10 4.14 -4.29 8.23
CA ARG A 10 4.68 -3.38 9.26
C ARG A 10 5.90 -3.93 10.00
N GLU A 11 6.09 -5.26 10.06
CA GLU A 11 7.28 -5.86 10.66
C GLU A 11 8.51 -5.67 9.76
N GLY A 12 8.35 -5.88 8.45
CA GLY A 12 9.40 -5.60 7.46
C GLY A 12 9.80 -4.13 7.47
N MET A 13 8.82 -3.23 7.53
CA MET A 13 9.04 -1.80 7.69
C MET A 13 9.85 -1.49 8.97
N GLY A 14 9.41 -2.02 10.13
CA GLY A 14 10.05 -1.75 11.42
C GLY A 14 11.51 -2.23 11.47
N GLU A 15 11.84 -3.36 10.86
CA GLU A 15 13.20 -3.85 10.75
C GLU A 15 14.05 -2.99 9.81
N GLU A 16 13.51 -2.61 8.66
CA GLU A 16 14.26 -1.86 7.66
C GLU A 16 14.58 -0.43 8.11
N ILE A 17 13.67 0.25 8.80
CA ILE A 17 13.97 1.60 9.30
C ILE A 17 15.09 1.62 10.34
N VAL A 18 15.28 0.54 11.12
CA VAL A 18 16.41 0.43 12.06
C VAL A 18 17.72 0.44 11.28
N LEU A 19 17.85 -0.39 10.25
CA LEU A 19 19.04 -0.45 9.40
C LEU A 19 19.32 0.90 8.74
N LEU A 20 18.29 1.54 8.20
CA LEU A 20 18.41 2.87 7.57
C LEU A 20 18.84 3.95 8.56
N GLY A 21 18.36 3.91 9.80
CA GLY A 21 18.79 4.84 10.85
C GLY A 21 20.22 4.60 11.32
N GLU A 22 20.71 3.36 11.33
CA GLU A 22 22.11 3.02 11.59
C GLU A 22 23.04 3.50 10.48
N GLU A 23 22.61 3.34 9.22
CA GLU A 23 23.36 3.78 8.03
C GLU A 23 23.38 5.29 7.86
N ASN A 24 22.30 6.00 8.26
CA ASN A 24 22.16 7.44 8.05
C ASN A 24 21.56 8.17 9.25
N ARG A 25 22.38 8.94 9.96
CA ARG A 25 21.95 9.73 11.13
C ARG A 25 20.93 10.85 10.82
N ASN A 26 20.64 11.12 9.57
CA ASN A 26 19.59 12.06 9.19
C ASN A 26 18.22 11.40 9.17
N VAL A 27 18.12 10.07 9.12
CA VAL A 27 16.86 9.34 9.28
C VAL A 27 16.42 9.45 10.74
N VAL A 28 15.28 10.05 10.98
CA VAL A 28 14.69 10.21 12.32
C VAL A 28 13.25 9.73 12.32
N VAL A 29 12.83 9.10 13.41
CA VAL A 29 11.45 8.61 13.58
C VAL A 29 10.67 9.59 14.43
N ILE A 30 9.50 10.00 13.95
CA ILE A 30 8.51 10.80 14.67
C ILE A 30 7.29 9.91 14.91
N ASP A 31 6.97 9.67 16.16
CA ASP A 31 5.93 8.77 16.60
C ASP A 31 4.76 9.52 17.25
N ALA A 32 3.54 9.18 16.84
CA ALA A 32 2.30 9.67 17.43
C ALA A 32 1.79 8.77 18.57
N ASP A 33 2.71 8.26 19.41
CA ASP A 33 2.45 7.35 20.54
C ASP A 33 1.92 5.96 20.14
N LEU A 34 2.30 5.49 18.96
CA LEU A 34 1.89 4.19 18.40
C LEU A 34 3.07 3.24 18.11
N GLY A 35 4.25 3.52 18.69
CA GLY A 35 5.49 2.81 18.37
C GLY A 35 5.41 1.29 18.49
N SER A 36 4.81 0.77 19.57
CA SER A 36 4.63 -0.67 19.75
C SER A 36 3.75 -1.29 18.66
N SER A 37 2.61 -0.65 18.37
CA SER A 37 1.67 -1.11 17.34
C SER A 37 2.27 -1.01 15.94
N CYS A 38 3.03 0.04 15.66
CA CYS A 38 3.67 0.28 14.36
C CYS A 38 5.06 -0.38 14.22
N LYS A 39 5.52 -1.15 15.25
CA LYS A 39 6.81 -1.87 15.23
C LYS A 39 8.06 -0.97 15.19
N THR A 40 8.00 0.21 15.81
CA THR A 40 9.15 1.14 15.90
C THR A 40 9.89 1.07 17.24
N ASP A 41 9.46 0.22 18.18
CA ASP A 41 10.15 0.02 19.48
C ASP A 41 11.61 -0.42 19.32
N ALA A 42 11.91 -1.22 18.30
CA ALA A 42 13.27 -1.63 17.98
C ALA A 42 14.15 -0.43 17.60
N PHE A 43 13.62 0.48 16.79
CA PHE A 43 14.29 1.73 16.41
C PHE A 43 14.53 2.61 17.64
N LYS A 44 13.51 2.83 18.47
CA LYS A 44 13.62 3.59 19.73
C LYS A 44 14.70 3.03 20.63
N LYS A 45 14.82 1.71 20.74
CA LYS A 45 15.84 1.04 21.57
C LYS A 45 17.25 1.17 20.98
N ALA A 46 17.40 1.01 19.67
CA ALA A 46 18.70 1.05 18.98
C ALA A 46 19.21 2.48 18.81
N LEU A 47 18.34 3.42 18.51
CA LEU A 47 18.68 4.78 18.08
C LEU A 47 17.84 5.83 18.85
N PRO A 48 17.93 5.91 20.18
CA PRO A 48 17.08 6.78 21.00
C PRO A 48 17.25 8.27 20.66
N ASP A 49 18.42 8.71 20.21
CA ASP A 49 18.69 10.09 19.83
C ASP A 49 18.08 10.49 18.46
N GLN A 50 17.57 9.52 17.71
CA GLN A 50 16.89 9.71 16.43
C GLN A 50 15.40 9.42 16.52
N TYR A 51 14.85 9.23 17.73
CA TYR A 51 13.45 8.88 17.95
C TYR A 51 12.74 9.94 18.81
N TYR A 52 11.63 10.45 18.30
CA TYR A 52 10.84 11.52 18.91
C TYR A 52 9.38 11.10 19.05
N ASN A 53 8.94 10.75 20.27
CA ASN A 53 7.53 10.53 20.55
C ASN A 53 6.89 11.88 20.93
N LEU A 54 5.94 12.34 20.12
CA LEU A 54 5.25 13.61 20.31
C LEU A 54 3.86 13.46 20.94
N GLY A 55 3.52 12.23 21.38
CA GLY A 55 2.20 11.91 21.91
C GLY A 55 1.14 11.80 20.80
N ILE A 56 -0.12 11.66 21.19
CA ILE A 56 -1.27 11.55 20.27
C ILE A 56 -1.58 12.96 19.71
N ALA A 57 -0.72 13.41 18.80
CA ALA A 57 -0.74 14.77 18.24
C ALA A 57 -0.30 14.74 16.75
N GLU A 58 -1.06 14.07 15.92
CA GLU A 58 -0.68 13.74 14.54
C GLU A 58 -0.38 15.00 13.70
N GLN A 59 -1.17 16.05 13.84
CA GLN A 59 -0.92 17.32 13.13
C GLN A 59 0.41 17.95 13.56
N ASN A 60 0.76 17.89 14.86
CA ASN A 60 2.05 18.33 15.36
C ASN A 60 3.19 17.46 14.83
N CYS A 61 2.99 16.14 14.69
CA CYS A 61 3.96 15.26 14.08
C CYS A 61 4.29 15.68 12.62
N ALA A 62 3.27 16.06 11.84
CA ALA A 62 3.48 16.57 10.49
C ALA A 62 4.27 17.88 10.46
N GLY A 63 3.90 18.86 11.32
CA GLY A 63 4.61 20.15 11.40
C GLY A 63 6.06 20.00 11.86
N VAL A 64 6.31 19.19 12.89
CA VAL A 64 7.68 18.89 13.36
C VAL A 64 8.49 18.19 12.27
N ALA A 65 7.90 17.22 11.56
CA ALA A 65 8.55 16.55 10.44
C ALA A 65 8.93 17.54 9.33
N ALA A 66 8.01 18.43 8.95
CA ALA A 66 8.28 19.47 7.98
C ALA A 66 9.46 20.36 8.41
N GLY A 67 9.45 20.83 9.67
CA GLY A 67 10.55 21.63 10.23
C GLY A 67 11.91 20.88 10.22
N MET A 68 11.93 19.60 10.62
CA MET A 68 13.14 18.79 10.61
C MET A 68 13.66 18.56 9.18
N ALA A 69 12.78 18.37 8.21
CA ALA A 69 13.15 18.19 6.81
C ALA A 69 13.83 19.45 6.24
N THR A 70 13.41 20.66 6.63
CA THR A 70 14.08 21.91 6.23
C THR A 70 15.49 22.03 6.82
N CYS A 71 15.79 21.28 7.89
CA CYS A 71 17.12 21.19 8.49
C CYS A 71 17.98 20.03 7.98
N GLY A 72 17.56 19.40 6.87
CA GLY A 72 18.30 18.29 6.23
C GLY A 72 18.11 16.93 6.88
N LYS A 73 17.12 16.76 7.76
CA LYS A 73 16.71 15.44 8.25
C LYS A 73 15.79 14.73 7.26
N ILE A 74 15.69 13.42 7.40
CA ILE A 74 14.74 12.56 6.68
C ILE A 74 13.74 12.03 7.71
N PRO A 75 12.69 12.77 8.03
CA PRO A 75 11.71 12.35 9.02
C PRO A 75 10.83 11.22 8.48
N VAL A 76 10.73 10.16 9.27
CA VAL A 76 9.83 9.03 9.11
C VAL A 76 8.72 9.20 10.16
N VAL A 77 7.56 9.67 9.73
CA VAL A 77 6.40 9.85 10.60
C VAL A 77 5.61 8.55 10.66
N VAL A 78 5.40 8.04 11.88
CA VAL A 78 4.76 6.75 12.09
C VAL A 78 3.44 6.91 12.86
N THR A 79 2.36 6.42 12.28
CA THR A 79 1.01 6.41 12.85
C THR A 79 0.14 5.37 12.16
N TYR A 80 -1.16 5.31 12.48
CA TYR A 80 -2.12 4.53 11.71
C TYR A 80 -2.54 5.25 10.43
N ALA A 81 -2.88 4.49 9.40
CA ALA A 81 -3.26 5.02 8.09
C ALA A 81 -4.46 5.99 8.17
N ALA A 82 -5.46 5.68 8.99
CA ALA A 82 -6.60 6.56 9.24
C ALA A 82 -6.18 7.96 9.73
N PHE A 83 -5.22 8.00 10.66
CA PHE A 83 -4.78 9.28 11.25
C PHE A 83 -3.79 10.00 10.35
N GLY A 84 -2.86 9.26 9.73
CA GLY A 84 -1.89 9.83 8.79
C GLY A 84 -2.53 10.42 7.53
N SER A 85 -3.62 9.81 7.05
CA SER A 85 -4.30 10.30 5.85
C SER A 85 -5.35 11.37 6.12
N MET A 86 -6.12 11.25 7.21
CA MET A 86 -7.25 12.16 7.45
C MET A 86 -6.91 13.26 8.46
N ARG A 87 -6.39 12.90 9.65
CA ARG A 87 -6.11 13.90 10.69
C ARG A 87 -4.95 14.83 10.33
N MET A 88 -3.94 14.32 9.64
CA MET A 88 -2.80 15.11 9.16
C MET A 88 -3.03 15.76 7.79
N CYS A 89 -4.12 15.48 7.07
CA CYS A 89 -4.28 15.76 5.63
C CYS A 89 -3.88 17.19 5.25
N GLU A 90 -4.39 18.17 5.94
CA GLU A 90 -4.10 19.59 5.65
C GLU A 90 -2.63 19.91 5.87
N MET A 91 -2.04 19.49 7.00
CA MET A 91 -0.62 19.70 7.30
C MET A 91 0.28 19.00 6.29
N VAL A 92 -0.04 17.76 5.91
CA VAL A 92 0.68 17.02 4.87
C VAL A 92 0.64 17.77 3.54
N ARG A 93 -0.53 18.30 3.16
CA ARG A 93 -0.69 19.05 1.92
C ARG A 93 0.13 20.35 1.94
N GLN A 94 0.01 21.16 2.99
CA GLN A 94 0.56 22.52 3.04
C GLN A 94 2.02 22.57 3.46
N GLU A 95 2.39 21.78 4.46
CA GLU A 95 3.72 21.88 5.08
C GLU A 95 4.72 20.87 4.50
N ILE A 96 4.24 19.77 3.91
CA ILE A 96 5.10 18.70 3.38
C ILE A 96 5.07 18.67 1.85
N CYS A 97 3.89 18.51 1.24
CA CYS A 97 3.78 18.29 -0.20
C CYS A 97 3.94 19.56 -1.03
N TYR A 98 3.40 20.70 -0.58
CA TYR A 98 3.50 21.96 -1.30
C TYR A 98 4.97 22.41 -1.46
N PRO A 99 5.80 22.43 -0.40
CA PRO A 99 7.24 22.73 -0.49
C PRO A 99 8.09 21.53 -0.95
N LYS A 100 7.49 20.35 -1.23
CA LYS A 100 8.19 19.10 -1.64
C LYS A 100 9.24 18.62 -0.64
N LEU A 101 8.95 18.69 0.66
CA LEU A 101 9.89 18.28 1.69
C LEU A 101 10.08 16.76 1.73
N ASN A 102 11.30 16.35 2.07
CA ASN A 102 11.70 14.95 2.15
C ASN A 102 11.17 14.28 3.44
N VAL A 103 9.87 14.06 3.52
CA VAL A 103 9.18 13.43 4.66
C VAL A 103 8.53 12.12 4.22
N LYS A 104 8.69 11.07 5.04
CA LYS A 104 8.09 9.74 4.80
C LYS A 104 6.97 9.50 5.80
N LEU A 105 5.73 9.46 5.33
CA LEU A 105 4.55 9.08 6.11
C LEU A 105 4.41 7.56 6.04
N ILE A 106 4.87 6.86 7.06
CA ILE A 106 4.85 5.41 7.14
C ILE A 106 3.69 4.98 8.03
N CYS A 107 2.57 4.62 7.41
CA CYS A 107 1.30 4.43 8.09
C CYS A 107 0.88 2.95 8.11
N SER A 108 0.76 2.37 9.30
CA SER A 108 0.29 1.00 9.46
C SER A 108 -1.23 0.92 9.67
N HIS A 109 -1.78 -0.28 9.75
CA HIS A 109 -3.21 -0.51 9.97
C HIS A 109 -4.08 0.08 8.83
N GLY A 110 -3.63 -0.04 7.57
CA GLY A 110 -4.40 0.41 6.41
C GLY A 110 -5.55 -0.53 6.05
N GLY A 111 -6.53 -0.03 5.31
CA GLY A 111 -7.68 -0.78 4.86
C GLY A 111 -8.54 -1.28 6.02
N LEU A 112 -9.01 -2.52 5.89
CA LEU A 112 -9.79 -3.26 6.90
C LEU A 112 -8.91 -3.97 7.93
N THR A 113 -7.57 -3.91 7.80
CA THR A 113 -6.62 -4.64 8.66
C THR A 113 -6.64 -4.27 10.15
N PRO A 114 -7.17 -3.11 10.62
CA PRO A 114 -7.42 -2.89 12.05
C PRO A 114 -8.38 -3.89 12.69
N ASP A 115 -9.18 -4.58 11.89
CA ASP A 115 -10.10 -5.65 12.29
C ASP A 115 -10.94 -5.33 13.55
N GLY A 116 -10.57 -5.88 14.70
CA GLY A 116 -11.28 -5.71 15.96
C GLY A 116 -11.38 -4.27 16.49
N ASP A 117 -10.49 -3.36 16.04
CA ASP A 117 -10.54 -1.95 16.44
C ASP A 117 -11.72 -1.21 15.78
N GLY A 118 -12.29 -1.77 14.71
CA GLY A 118 -13.50 -1.30 14.05
C GLY A 118 -13.31 -0.07 13.16
N ALA A 119 -14.43 0.45 12.64
CA ALA A 119 -14.49 1.49 11.61
C ALA A 119 -13.74 2.78 11.95
N SER A 120 -13.57 3.13 13.24
CA SER A 120 -12.85 4.35 13.64
C SER A 120 -11.34 4.28 13.38
N HIS A 121 -10.78 3.07 13.22
CA HIS A 121 -9.36 2.81 12.98
C HIS A 121 -9.10 2.22 11.59
N GLN A 122 -10.12 1.61 10.98
CA GLN A 122 -10.09 1.18 9.58
C GLN A 122 -10.11 2.42 8.68
N THR A 123 -9.40 2.33 7.56
CA THR A 123 -9.41 3.40 6.55
C THR A 123 -9.46 2.79 5.15
N VAL A 124 -10.55 3.02 4.48
CA VAL A 124 -10.79 2.59 3.11
C VAL A 124 -10.73 3.76 2.13
N GLU A 125 -10.28 4.93 2.59
CA GLU A 125 -10.21 6.19 1.85
C GLU A 125 -8.79 6.77 1.73
N ASP A 126 -7.82 6.24 2.46
CA ASP A 126 -6.48 6.80 2.58
C ASP A 126 -5.74 6.94 1.25
N LEU A 127 -5.80 5.91 0.40
CA LEU A 127 -5.15 5.96 -0.91
C LEU A 127 -5.79 7.02 -1.81
N ALA A 128 -7.12 7.16 -1.76
CA ALA A 128 -7.86 8.19 -2.48
C ALA A 128 -7.42 9.61 -2.08
N ILE A 129 -7.32 9.86 -0.77
CA ILE A 129 -6.89 11.13 -0.21
C ILE A 129 -5.44 11.43 -0.61
N MET A 130 -4.53 10.51 -0.36
CA MET A 130 -3.10 10.74 -0.55
C MET A 130 -2.72 10.83 -2.03
N ARG A 131 -3.36 10.04 -2.91
CA ARG A 131 -3.08 10.18 -4.36
C ARG A 131 -3.61 11.48 -4.94
N SER A 132 -4.60 12.13 -4.35
CA SER A 132 -5.11 13.43 -4.80
C SER A 132 -4.17 14.61 -4.47
N ILE A 133 -3.27 14.46 -3.48
CA ILE A 133 -2.37 15.54 -3.05
C ILE A 133 -1.20 15.66 -4.05
N PRO A 134 -0.96 16.85 -4.65
CA PRO A 134 0.18 17.05 -5.55
C PRO A 134 1.52 16.71 -4.90
N ASN A 135 2.47 16.21 -5.67
CA ASN A 135 3.83 15.81 -5.28
C ASN A 135 3.93 14.59 -4.35
N MET A 136 2.82 14.08 -3.78
CA MET A 136 2.84 12.89 -2.94
C MET A 136 3.10 11.63 -3.79
N THR A 137 4.06 10.80 -3.38
CA THR A 137 4.22 9.43 -3.85
C THR A 137 3.46 8.48 -2.93
N VAL A 138 2.73 7.49 -3.49
CA VAL A 138 1.85 6.59 -2.70
C VAL A 138 2.20 5.13 -3.00
N ILE A 139 2.59 4.38 -1.95
CA ILE A 139 3.12 3.02 -2.04
C ILE A 139 2.39 2.08 -1.07
N VAL A 140 2.07 0.87 -1.51
CA VAL A 140 1.42 -0.18 -0.70
C VAL A 140 2.10 -1.51 -0.96
N PRO A 141 3.06 -1.93 -0.14
CA PRO A 141 3.76 -3.20 -0.29
C PRO A 141 2.82 -4.40 -0.13
N ALA A 142 3.02 -5.44 -0.95
CA ALA A 142 2.20 -6.65 -0.93
C ALA A 142 2.53 -7.58 0.25
N ASP A 143 3.80 -7.67 0.65
CA ASP A 143 4.27 -8.56 1.70
C ASP A 143 5.41 -7.96 2.53
N TYR A 144 5.96 -8.77 3.43
CA TYR A 144 7.07 -8.40 4.31
C TYR A 144 8.36 -8.05 3.52
N VAL A 145 8.69 -8.79 2.46
CA VAL A 145 9.90 -8.54 1.66
C VAL A 145 9.74 -7.26 0.84
N ALA A 146 8.62 -7.12 0.14
CA ALA A 146 8.29 -5.89 -0.58
C ALA A 146 8.29 -4.67 0.35
N ALA A 147 7.81 -4.82 1.60
CA ALA A 147 7.83 -3.75 2.59
C ALA A 147 9.26 -3.27 2.89
N LYS A 148 10.21 -4.17 3.14
CA LYS A 148 11.62 -3.82 3.36
C LYS A 148 12.23 -3.09 2.16
N LYS A 149 12.08 -3.68 0.97
CA LYS A 149 12.66 -3.13 -0.27
C LYS A 149 12.11 -1.74 -0.59
N LEU A 150 10.78 -1.58 -0.51
CA LEU A 150 10.13 -0.31 -0.85
C LEU A 150 10.33 0.77 0.22
N VAL A 151 10.47 0.42 1.51
CA VAL A 151 10.85 1.37 2.55
C VAL A 151 12.24 1.94 2.29
N ARG A 152 13.22 1.09 1.96
CA ARG A 152 14.57 1.54 1.59
C ARG A 152 14.52 2.50 0.41
N LYS A 153 13.87 2.12 -0.68
CA LYS A 153 13.70 2.96 -1.87
C LYS A 153 13.00 4.29 -1.55
N ALA A 154 11.98 4.26 -0.71
CA ALA A 154 11.26 5.47 -0.31
C ALA A 154 12.12 6.42 0.53
N VAL A 155 12.96 5.92 1.44
CA VAL A 155 13.86 6.74 2.26
C VAL A 155 15.01 7.32 1.43
N GLU A 156 15.53 6.56 0.46
CA GLU A 156 16.56 7.00 -0.49
C GLU A 156 16.05 8.03 -1.51
N MET A 157 14.77 8.02 -1.81
CA MET A 157 14.13 8.97 -2.75
C MET A 157 13.94 10.34 -2.06
N ASP A 158 14.22 11.44 -2.76
CA ASP A 158 13.89 12.78 -2.28
C ASP A 158 12.40 13.11 -2.52
N GLY A 159 11.78 13.80 -1.57
CA GLY A 159 10.39 14.24 -1.63
C GLY A 159 9.43 13.44 -0.72
N PRO A 160 8.14 13.85 -0.71
CA PRO A 160 7.13 13.27 0.18
C PRO A 160 6.65 11.91 -0.30
N VAL A 161 6.58 10.96 0.63
CA VAL A 161 6.07 9.60 0.37
C VAL A 161 5.05 9.22 1.44
N TYR A 162 3.93 8.67 1.02
CA TYR A 162 2.98 7.97 1.86
C TYR A 162 3.10 6.47 1.59
N MET A 163 3.29 5.67 2.65
CA MET A 163 3.32 4.22 2.57
C MET A 163 2.29 3.61 3.52
N ARG A 164 1.53 2.63 3.01
CA ARG A 164 0.51 1.92 3.78
C ARG A 164 0.92 0.48 4.07
N PHE A 165 0.82 0.07 5.34
CA PHE A 165 1.18 -1.27 5.80
C PHE A 165 0.01 -1.98 6.50
N THR A 166 0.00 -3.32 6.44
CA THR A 166 -0.98 -4.16 7.11
C THR A 166 -0.65 -4.34 8.59
N ARG A 167 -1.69 -4.54 9.42
CA ARG A 167 -1.58 -5.02 10.79
C ARG A 167 -1.33 -6.52 10.84
N ASN A 168 -2.08 -7.27 10.04
CA ASN A 168 -2.13 -8.73 10.05
C ASN A 168 -0.96 -9.34 9.29
N ALA A 169 -0.55 -10.55 9.72
CA ALA A 169 0.45 -11.32 9.00
C ALA A 169 -0.14 -11.85 7.69
N VAL A 170 0.56 -11.60 6.60
CA VAL A 170 0.22 -12.06 5.24
C VAL A 170 1.28 -13.05 4.75
N PRO A 171 0.96 -13.93 3.79
CA PRO A 171 1.95 -14.80 3.17
C PRO A 171 3.11 -13.99 2.59
N ILE A 172 4.32 -14.52 2.71
CA ILE A 172 5.49 -13.98 2.01
C ILE A 172 5.43 -14.49 0.57
N LEU A 173 5.38 -13.55 -0.37
CA LEU A 173 5.22 -13.80 -1.81
C LEU A 173 6.56 -13.70 -2.55
N TYR A 174 7.47 -12.87 -2.05
CA TYR A 174 8.75 -12.59 -2.71
C TYR A 174 9.92 -13.21 -1.97
N GLU A 175 10.96 -13.58 -2.70
CA GLU A 175 12.22 -14.05 -2.12
C GLU A 175 13.03 -12.89 -1.52
N GLU A 176 13.80 -13.16 -0.47
CA GLU A 176 14.57 -12.10 0.22
C GLU A 176 15.64 -11.43 -0.67
N ASP A 177 16.16 -12.14 -1.66
CA ASP A 177 17.13 -11.65 -2.65
C ASP A 177 16.49 -10.99 -3.87
N ASP A 178 15.15 -10.95 -3.96
CA ASP A 178 14.44 -10.20 -4.99
C ASP A 178 14.66 -8.69 -4.79
N ASN A 179 15.44 -8.08 -5.65
CA ASN A 179 15.77 -6.66 -5.63
C ASN A 179 15.10 -5.87 -6.75
N ASP A 180 14.23 -6.51 -7.53
CA ASP A 180 13.52 -5.89 -8.65
C ASP A 180 12.26 -5.14 -8.17
N PHE A 181 12.48 -4.15 -7.30
CA PHE A 181 11.45 -3.20 -6.85
C PHE A 181 11.84 -1.79 -7.25
N GLU A 182 11.03 -1.15 -8.06
CA GLU A 182 11.23 0.23 -8.50
C GLU A 182 9.96 1.05 -8.30
N ILE A 183 10.06 2.18 -7.59
CA ILE A 183 8.91 3.06 -7.33
C ILE A 183 8.36 3.58 -8.67
N GLY A 184 7.06 3.39 -8.88
CA GLY A 184 6.40 3.78 -10.13
C GLY A 184 6.39 2.70 -11.21
N ARG A 185 6.90 1.49 -10.92
CA ARG A 185 6.83 0.34 -11.83
C ARG A 185 6.05 -0.81 -11.21
N ALA A 186 5.13 -1.37 -12.00
CA ALA A 186 4.39 -2.57 -11.61
C ALA A 186 5.29 -3.81 -11.71
N LYS A 187 5.08 -4.78 -10.81
CA LYS A 187 5.75 -6.06 -10.88
C LYS A 187 4.83 -7.11 -11.49
N LYS A 188 5.24 -7.67 -12.64
CA LYS A 188 4.49 -8.72 -13.30
C LYS A 188 4.78 -10.06 -12.61
N LEU A 189 3.74 -10.67 -12.05
CA LEU A 189 3.83 -11.93 -11.29
C LEU A 189 3.40 -13.15 -12.11
N ALA A 190 2.47 -12.96 -13.04
CA ALA A 190 2.07 -13.98 -13.99
C ALA A 190 1.75 -13.35 -15.35
N ASP A 191 2.05 -14.08 -16.41
CA ASP A 191 1.67 -13.68 -17.76
C ASP A 191 0.34 -14.34 -18.16
N GLY A 192 -0.47 -13.66 -18.97
CA GLY A 192 -1.78 -14.16 -19.38
C GLY A 192 -2.35 -13.36 -20.55
N THR A 193 -3.32 -13.94 -21.25
CA THR A 193 -3.87 -13.40 -22.51
C THR A 193 -5.38 -13.19 -22.50
N ASP A 194 -6.10 -13.74 -21.52
CA ASP A 194 -7.57 -13.68 -21.51
C ASP A 194 -8.12 -12.57 -20.62
N VAL A 195 -7.45 -12.29 -19.50
CA VAL A 195 -7.81 -11.25 -18.52
C VAL A 195 -6.58 -10.77 -17.78
N SER A 196 -6.53 -9.51 -17.36
CA SER A 196 -5.47 -8.97 -16.50
C SER A 196 -6.05 -8.61 -15.12
N ILE A 197 -5.40 -9.10 -14.06
CA ILE A 197 -5.71 -8.77 -12.67
C ILE A 197 -4.63 -7.81 -12.17
N ILE A 198 -5.03 -6.59 -11.85
CA ILE A 198 -4.16 -5.57 -11.25
C ILE A 198 -4.51 -5.47 -9.78
N SER A 199 -3.56 -5.76 -8.91
CA SER A 199 -3.73 -5.84 -7.46
C SER A 199 -2.76 -4.93 -6.73
N ILE A 200 -3.04 -4.63 -5.46
CA ILE A 200 -2.21 -3.77 -4.62
C ILE A 200 -2.20 -4.26 -3.16
N GLY A 201 -1.04 -4.18 -2.52
CA GLY A 201 -0.90 -4.58 -1.13
C GLY A 201 -1.20 -6.07 -0.92
N ASP A 202 -1.78 -6.42 0.21
CA ASP A 202 -2.05 -7.83 0.57
C ASP A 202 -3.08 -8.53 -0.32
N THR A 203 -3.81 -7.81 -1.17
CA THR A 203 -4.72 -8.42 -2.17
C THR A 203 -3.97 -9.12 -3.31
N VAL A 204 -2.65 -8.88 -3.46
CA VAL A 204 -1.80 -9.57 -4.45
C VAL A 204 -1.83 -11.09 -4.25
N ARG A 205 -1.86 -11.56 -3.00
CA ARG A 205 -2.01 -13.00 -2.71
C ARG A 205 -3.29 -13.59 -3.31
N LEU A 206 -4.42 -12.85 -3.21
CA LEU A 206 -5.71 -13.29 -3.76
C LEU A 206 -5.68 -13.35 -5.29
N ALA A 207 -4.96 -12.42 -5.91
CA ALA A 207 -4.78 -12.40 -7.36
C ALA A 207 -3.96 -13.60 -7.85
N LEU A 208 -2.90 -14.00 -7.13
CA LEU A 208 -2.10 -15.19 -7.44
C LEU A 208 -2.90 -16.49 -7.24
N GLU A 209 -3.62 -16.60 -6.12
CA GLU A 209 -4.50 -17.75 -5.88
C GLU A 209 -5.59 -17.88 -6.98
N ALA A 210 -6.18 -16.76 -7.40
CA ALA A 210 -7.18 -16.72 -8.46
C ALA A 210 -6.55 -17.14 -9.80
N GLN A 211 -5.33 -16.69 -10.09
CA GLN A 211 -4.61 -17.06 -11.32
C GLN A 211 -4.38 -18.57 -11.41
N GLU A 212 -3.99 -19.24 -10.33
CA GLU A 212 -3.81 -20.71 -10.30
C GLU A 212 -5.14 -21.44 -10.57
N ILE A 213 -6.24 -21.00 -9.95
CA ILE A 213 -7.58 -21.59 -10.17
C ILE A 213 -8.06 -21.37 -11.60
N LEU A 214 -7.85 -20.18 -12.16
CA LEU A 214 -8.22 -19.84 -13.53
C LEU A 214 -7.42 -20.65 -14.54
N ALA A 215 -6.12 -20.83 -14.33
CA ALA A 215 -5.26 -21.66 -15.17
C ALA A 215 -5.74 -23.11 -15.21
N ALA A 216 -6.18 -23.69 -14.08
CA ALA A 216 -6.76 -25.03 -14.03
C ALA A 216 -8.09 -25.14 -14.81
N LYS A 217 -8.77 -24.01 -15.06
CA LYS A 217 -10.00 -23.90 -15.87
C LYS A 217 -9.73 -23.52 -17.32
N GLY A 218 -8.46 -23.38 -17.72
CA GLY A 218 -8.05 -23.01 -19.09
C GLY A 218 -8.18 -21.52 -19.40
N ILE A 219 -8.25 -20.67 -18.38
CA ILE A 219 -8.28 -19.20 -18.51
C ILE A 219 -6.90 -18.64 -18.15
N SER A 220 -6.27 -17.95 -19.09
CA SER A 220 -4.93 -17.39 -18.97
C SER A 220 -4.99 -15.97 -18.39
N ALA A 221 -4.73 -15.83 -17.08
CA ALA A 221 -4.80 -14.56 -16.37
C ALA A 221 -3.41 -13.96 -16.14
N GLU A 222 -3.21 -12.72 -16.56
CA GLU A 222 -2.07 -11.88 -16.17
C GLU A 222 -2.28 -11.35 -14.74
N VAL A 223 -1.19 -11.29 -13.95
CA VAL A 223 -1.22 -10.69 -12.59
C VAL A 223 -0.15 -9.63 -12.46
N LEU A 224 -0.55 -8.42 -12.10
CA LEU A 224 0.33 -7.29 -11.79
C LEU A 224 0.19 -6.89 -10.31
N ASP A 225 1.32 -6.81 -9.59
CA ASP A 225 1.41 -6.07 -8.33
C ASP A 225 1.69 -4.60 -8.63
N MET A 226 0.69 -3.77 -8.45
CA MET A 226 0.77 -2.31 -8.61
C MET A 226 1.15 -1.67 -7.27
N HIS A 227 2.27 -2.06 -6.68
CA HIS A 227 2.72 -1.58 -5.37
C HIS A 227 2.87 -0.06 -5.26
N THR A 228 2.94 0.66 -6.36
CA THR A 228 2.96 2.14 -6.40
C THR A 228 1.75 2.63 -7.17
N ILE A 229 0.81 3.28 -6.46
CA ILE A 229 -0.40 3.82 -7.10
C ILE A 229 -0.19 5.26 -7.62
N LYS A 230 0.87 5.93 -7.11
CA LYS A 230 1.29 7.25 -7.59
C LYS A 230 2.80 7.46 -7.38
N PRO A 231 3.60 7.71 -8.45
CA PRO A 231 3.15 7.61 -9.84
C PRO A 231 2.76 6.16 -10.18
N MET A 232 1.73 5.98 -10.99
CA MET A 232 1.34 4.66 -11.48
C MET A 232 2.19 4.28 -12.70
N ASP A 233 2.44 2.98 -12.87
CA ASP A 233 2.99 2.43 -14.10
C ASP A 233 1.91 2.42 -15.20
N GLU A 234 1.75 3.56 -15.87
CA GLU A 234 0.75 3.70 -16.93
C GLU A 234 1.02 2.78 -18.11
N GLU A 235 2.29 2.54 -18.44
CA GLU A 235 2.64 1.68 -19.59
C GLU A 235 2.28 0.22 -19.31
N ALA A 236 2.49 -0.28 -18.09
CA ALA A 236 2.04 -1.62 -17.72
C ALA A 236 0.51 -1.78 -17.84
N VAL A 237 -0.26 -0.75 -17.43
CA VAL A 237 -1.72 -0.75 -17.59
C VAL A 237 -2.11 -0.72 -19.07
N LYS A 238 -1.47 0.12 -19.89
CA LYS A 238 -1.71 0.21 -21.34
C LYS A 238 -1.36 -1.09 -22.07
N GLU A 239 -0.27 -1.76 -21.65
CA GLU A 239 0.08 -3.08 -22.17
C GLU A 239 -1.00 -4.12 -21.86
N SER A 240 -1.50 -4.17 -20.62
CA SER A 240 -2.61 -5.04 -20.23
C SER A 240 -3.89 -4.75 -21.03
N ILE A 241 -4.22 -3.46 -21.28
CA ILE A 241 -5.36 -3.06 -22.11
C ILE A 241 -5.20 -3.60 -23.54
N ARG A 242 -4.02 -3.41 -24.15
CA ARG A 242 -3.75 -3.90 -25.52
C ARG A 242 -3.75 -5.42 -25.62
N LYS A 243 -3.30 -6.09 -24.58
CA LYS A 243 -3.12 -7.54 -24.54
C LYS A 243 -4.42 -8.29 -24.30
N THR A 244 -5.14 -7.94 -23.26
CA THR A 244 -6.35 -8.64 -22.83
C THR A 244 -7.64 -7.84 -23.06
N GLY A 245 -7.57 -6.52 -22.98
CA GLY A 245 -8.74 -5.63 -23.05
C GLY A 245 -9.75 -5.83 -21.90
N LYS A 246 -9.46 -6.71 -20.95
CA LYS A 246 -10.33 -7.12 -19.86
C LYS A 246 -9.55 -7.01 -18.55
N ILE A 247 -9.83 -5.96 -17.80
CA ILE A 247 -9.09 -5.61 -16.58
C ILE A 247 -9.97 -5.81 -15.35
N ILE A 248 -9.41 -6.48 -14.33
CA ILE A 248 -9.99 -6.57 -12.99
C ILE A 248 -9.01 -5.90 -12.02
N THR A 249 -9.48 -4.97 -11.20
CA THR A 249 -8.69 -4.43 -10.09
C THR A 249 -9.19 -4.98 -8.77
N ILE A 250 -8.27 -5.25 -7.83
CA ILE A 250 -8.61 -5.67 -6.47
C ILE A 250 -7.79 -4.89 -5.45
N GLU A 251 -8.47 -4.36 -4.43
CA GLU A 251 -7.89 -3.49 -3.42
C GLU A 251 -8.61 -3.60 -2.07
N ASP A 252 -7.91 -3.67 -0.96
CA ASP A 252 -8.45 -3.46 0.39
C ASP A 252 -8.62 -1.96 0.64
N HIS A 253 -9.53 -1.37 -0.11
CA HIS A 253 -9.83 0.06 -0.15
C HIS A 253 -11.19 0.27 -0.82
N SER A 254 -11.76 1.46 -0.70
CA SER A 254 -12.95 1.83 -1.46
C SER A 254 -12.67 1.77 -2.97
N VAL A 255 -13.62 1.26 -3.74
CA VAL A 255 -13.58 1.30 -5.21
C VAL A 255 -13.66 2.73 -5.77
N ILE A 256 -13.93 3.71 -4.88
CA ILE A 256 -14.00 5.14 -5.21
C ILE A 256 -12.62 5.76 -5.02
N ASN A 257 -12.04 6.29 -6.10
CA ASN A 257 -10.75 6.99 -6.14
C ASN A 257 -9.51 6.19 -5.70
N GLY A 258 -9.60 4.86 -5.49
CA GLY A 258 -8.47 3.98 -5.23
C GLY A 258 -7.77 3.50 -6.51
N LEU A 259 -7.24 2.26 -6.46
CA LEU A 259 -6.55 1.59 -7.57
C LEU A 259 -7.44 1.49 -8.81
N GLY A 260 -8.66 0.98 -8.64
CA GLY A 260 -9.58 0.80 -9.77
C GLY A 260 -9.95 2.10 -10.46
N SER A 261 -10.01 3.22 -9.73
CA SER A 261 -10.24 4.53 -10.33
C SER A 261 -9.00 5.06 -11.07
N ALA A 262 -7.80 4.81 -10.54
CA ALA A 262 -6.56 5.19 -11.23
C ALA A 262 -6.39 4.43 -12.56
N VAL A 263 -6.72 3.14 -12.59
CA VAL A 263 -6.74 2.34 -13.82
C VAL A 263 -7.82 2.84 -14.78
N ALA A 264 -9.02 3.18 -14.26
CA ALA A 264 -10.10 3.73 -15.08
C ALA A 264 -9.72 5.05 -15.79
N ASP A 265 -8.97 5.92 -15.12
CA ASP A 265 -8.47 7.18 -15.71
C ASP A 265 -7.59 6.91 -16.94
N ILE A 266 -6.71 5.91 -16.88
CA ILE A 266 -5.85 5.50 -18.00
C ILE A 266 -6.70 4.87 -19.12
N MET A 267 -7.60 3.94 -18.76
CA MET A 267 -8.48 3.29 -19.74
C MET A 267 -9.37 4.29 -20.49
N ALA A 268 -9.84 5.33 -19.80
CA ALA A 268 -10.64 6.39 -20.42
C ALA A 268 -9.83 7.20 -21.44
N GLN A 269 -8.54 7.43 -21.19
CA GLN A 269 -7.65 8.11 -22.14
C GLN A 269 -7.31 7.22 -23.35
N GLU A 270 -7.12 5.92 -23.13
CA GLU A 270 -6.90 4.95 -24.20
C GLU A 270 -8.18 4.64 -25.01
N GLY A 271 -9.36 4.93 -24.46
CA GLY A 271 -10.66 4.68 -25.09
C GLY A 271 -10.98 3.20 -25.34
N ALA A 272 -10.40 2.29 -24.54
CA ALA A 272 -10.47 0.85 -24.77
C ALA A 272 -10.57 0.04 -23.49
N GLY A 273 -11.12 -1.17 -23.61
CA GLY A 273 -11.16 -2.20 -22.59
C GLY A 273 -12.40 -2.17 -21.68
N ILE A 274 -12.54 -3.23 -20.89
CA ILE A 274 -13.58 -3.40 -19.87
C ILE A 274 -12.91 -3.45 -18.51
N LEU A 275 -13.42 -2.69 -17.54
CA LEU A 275 -12.94 -2.70 -16.16
C LEU A 275 -13.99 -3.26 -15.21
N ARG A 276 -13.54 -4.11 -14.30
CA ARG A 276 -14.28 -4.51 -13.09
C ARG A 276 -13.43 -4.17 -11.87
N LYS A 277 -14.06 -3.62 -10.84
CA LYS A 277 -13.40 -3.19 -9.61
C LYS A 277 -13.91 -4.03 -8.43
N ILE A 278 -13.00 -4.68 -7.70
CA ILE A 278 -13.26 -5.41 -6.47
C ILE A 278 -12.61 -4.63 -5.32
N GLY A 279 -13.41 -4.28 -4.32
CA GLY A 279 -13.01 -3.48 -3.17
C GLY A 279 -14.24 -3.11 -2.35
N VAL A 280 -14.06 -2.30 -1.32
CA VAL A 280 -15.15 -1.82 -0.46
C VAL A 280 -16.10 -0.91 -1.25
N GLN A 281 -17.42 -1.23 -1.19
CA GLN A 281 -18.48 -0.54 -1.94
C GLN A 281 -19.14 0.54 -1.08
N ASP A 282 -18.62 1.76 -1.12
CA ASP A 282 -19.22 2.97 -0.48
C ASP A 282 -19.84 2.71 0.92
N THR A 283 -19.12 1.96 1.75
CA THR A 283 -19.51 1.64 3.12
C THR A 283 -18.31 1.72 4.06
N PHE A 284 -18.56 2.01 5.32
CA PHE A 284 -17.55 1.85 6.36
C PHE A 284 -17.30 0.39 6.68
N GLY A 285 -16.13 0.09 7.24
CA GLY A 285 -15.86 -1.18 7.87
C GLY A 285 -16.63 -1.34 9.20
N GLU A 286 -16.37 -2.44 9.89
CA GLU A 286 -16.97 -2.75 11.20
C GLU A 286 -16.02 -3.58 12.05
N THR A 287 -16.39 -3.85 13.30
CA THR A 287 -15.61 -4.72 14.20
C THR A 287 -15.86 -6.18 13.86
N ALA A 288 -14.88 -6.81 13.22
CA ALA A 288 -14.86 -8.25 12.94
C ALA A 288 -13.42 -8.71 12.62
N PRO A 289 -13.14 -10.03 12.64
CA PRO A 289 -11.88 -10.55 12.12
C PRO A 289 -11.66 -10.16 10.66
N TYR A 290 -10.41 -9.85 10.30
CA TYR A 290 -10.03 -9.35 8.98
C TYR A 290 -10.58 -10.20 7.81
N ASP A 291 -10.40 -11.52 7.88
CA ASP A 291 -10.88 -12.41 6.81
C ASP A 291 -12.40 -12.32 6.63
N ARG A 292 -13.17 -12.13 7.72
CA ARG A 292 -14.63 -11.95 7.65
C ARG A 292 -15.02 -10.60 7.03
N LEU A 293 -14.24 -9.57 7.30
CA LEU A 293 -14.45 -8.27 6.64
C LEU A 293 -14.20 -8.38 5.14
N MET A 294 -13.11 -9.03 4.74
CA MET A 294 -12.80 -9.25 3.33
C MET A 294 -13.91 -10.05 2.62
N GLU A 295 -14.37 -11.16 3.22
CA GLU A 295 -15.52 -11.94 2.72
C GLU A 295 -16.79 -11.08 2.57
N LYS A 296 -17.13 -10.31 3.62
CA LYS A 296 -18.33 -9.46 3.62
C LYS A 296 -18.30 -8.41 2.49
N HIS A 297 -17.14 -7.85 2.21
CA HIS A 297 -16.99 -6.86 1.15
C HIS A 297 -16.70 -7.47 -0.23
N GLY A 298 -16.71 -8.81 -0.33
CA GLY A 298 -16.47 -9.51 -1.61
C GLY A 298 -15.04 -9.37 -2.13
N ILE A 299 -14.08 -9.08 -1.24
CA ILE A 299 -12.66 -8.99 -1.59
C ILE A 299 -12.05 -10.37 -1.37
N THR A 300 -12.31 -11.29 -2.30
CA THR A 300 -11.94 -12.71 -2.18
C THR A 300 -11.41 -13.29 -3.48
N THR A 301 -10.71 -14.40 -3.37
CA THR A 301 -10.24 -15.19 -4.52
C THR A 301 -11.39 -15.67 -5.38
N GLU A 302 -12.53 -16.10 -4.76
CA GLU A 302 -13.72 -16.58 -5.46
C GLU A 302 -14.36 -15.45 -6.29
N ALA A 303 -14.43 -14.24 -5.75
CA ALA A 303 -14.96 -13.09 -6.48
C ALA A 303 -14.12 -12.75 -7.70
N LEU A 304 -12.77 -12.83 -7.58
CA LEU A 304 -11.84 -12.67 -8.71
C LEU A 304 -12.09 -13.73 -9.78
N VAL A 305 -12.16 -15.00 -9.39
CA VAL A 305 -12.38 -16.12 -10.30
C VAL A 305 -13.70 -15.97 -11.04
N GLN A 306 -14.79 -15.69 -10.31
CA GLN A 306 -16.11 -15.49 -10.92
C GLN A 306 -16.10 -14.34 -11.91
N CYS A 307 -15.52 -13.19 -11.52
CA CYS A 307 -15.43 -12.01 -12.37
C CYS A 307 -14.62 -12.28 -13.66
N ALA A 308 -13.50 -13.02 -13.54
CA ALA A 308 -12.68 -13.40 -14.66
C ALA A 308 -13.39 -14.37 -15.61
N GLU A 309 -14.13 -15.36 -15.09
CA GLU A 309 -14.94 -16.28 -15.89
C GLU A 309 -16.06 -15.58 -16.67
N GLU A 310 -16.66 -14.53 -16.07
CA GLU A 310 -17.67 -13.72 -16.74
C GLU A 310 -17.08 -12.88 -17.88
N LEU A 311 -15.88 -12.34 -17.69
CA LEU A 311 -15.19 -11.56 -18.71
C LEU A 311 -14.58 -12.43 -19.82
N ALA A 312 -14.16 -13.66 -19.50
CA ALA A 312 -13.52 -14.55 -20.48
C ALA A 312 -14.50 -15.11 -21.52
N LYS A 313 -15.82 -15.12 -21.20
CA LYS A 313 -16.88 -15.52 -22.14
C LYS A 313 -17.05 -14.49 -23.24
#